data_e7ec2aaf6ee8aa8083c2459201b926a3
#
_entry.id   e7ec2aaf6ee8aa8083c2459201b926a3
#
_cell.length_a   1.000
_cell.length_b   1.000
_cell.length_c   1.000
_cell.angle_alpha   90.00
_cell.angle_beta   90.00
_cell.angle_gamma   90.00
#
_symmetry.space_group_name_H-M   'P 1'
#
loop_
_entity.id
_entity.type
_entity.pdbx_description
1 polymer ?
#
loop_
_entity_poly.entity_id
_entity_poly.type
_entity_poly.pdbx_seq_one_letter_code
_entity_poly.pdbx_strand_id
1 'polypeptide(L)'
;MSEQSYDFDLVVIGGGSGGLACAKRSAQNGKKVAVIERARLGGTCVNVGCVPKKIMFLTSTMAEQMKHDATQYGFEQPNVKLNYPLLYVKYKLRCLSIPLKYFDIQNENYHWIE
;
A
#
# COMPACT_ATOMS: atom_id res chain seq x y z
N MET A 1 5.26 40.00 -20.86
CA MET A 1 5.08 38.55 -20.84
C MET A 1 4.11 38.29 -19.70
N SER A 2 2.89 37.80 -19.96
CA SER A 2 1.92 37.45 -18.91
C SER A 2 2.51 36.29 -18.09
N GLU A 3 2.67 36.47 -16.78
CA GLU A 3 2.98 35.38 -15.87
C GLU A 3 1.84 34.35 -15.98
N GLN A 4 2.17 33.19 -16.50
CA GLN A 4 1.24 32.07 -16.58
C GLN A 4 1.09 31.52 -15.17
N SER A 5 -0.04 31.77 -14.52
CA SER A 5 -0.36 31.23 -13.19
C SER A 5 -0.81 29.78 -13.35
N TYR A 6 -0.16 28.86 -12.64
CA TYR A 6 -0.53 27.45 -12.58
C TYR A 6 -1.13 27.12 -11.20
N ASP A 7 -2.16 26.27 -11.19
CA ASP A 7 -2.82 25.82 -9.94
C ASP A 7 -1.94 24.86 -9.11
N PHE A 8 -1.04 24.13 -9.77
CA PHE A 8 -0.14 23.15 -9.16
C PHE A 8 1.29 23.29 -9.65
N ASP A 9 2.26 23.06 -8.76
CA ASP A 9 3.68 22.99 -9.10
C ASP A 9 4.04 21.69 -9.82
N LEU A 10 3.31 20.59 -9.50
CA LEU A 10 3.55 19.28 -10.06
C LEU A 10 2.22 18.52 -10.21
N VAL A 11 2.04 17.91 -11.37
CA VAL A 11 0.94 16.95 -11.61
C VAL A 11 1.56 15.57 -11.86
N VAL A 12 1.16 14.59 -11.04
CA VAL A 12 1.63 13.20 -11.14
C VAL A 12 0.52 12.35 -11.76
N ILE A 13 0.80 11.74 -12.90
CA ILE A 13 -0.13 10.84 -13.58
C ILE A 13 0.20 9.40 -13.17
N GLY A 14 -0.71 8.79 -12.42
CA GLY A 14 -0.61 7.45 -11.87
C GLY A 14 -0.29 7.41 -10.37
N GLY A 15 -1.26 6.92 -9.58
CA GLY A 15 -1.16 6.75 -8.12
C GLY A 15 -0.54 5.41 -7.70
N GLY A 16 0.36 4.85 -8.48
CA GLY A 16 1.17 3.69 -8.10
C GLY A 16 2.33 4.04 -7.18
N SER A 17 3.16 3.04 -6.82
CA SER A 17 4.26 3.22 -5.86
C SER A 17 5.22 4.35 -6.21
N GLY A 18 5.58 4.49 -7.48
CA GLY A 18 6.48 5.55 -7.96
C GLY A 18 5.82 6.92 -7.92
N GLY A 19 4.59 7.03 -8.45
CA GLY A 19 3.84 8.29 -8.46
C GLY A 19 3.57 8.81 -7.05
N LEU A 20 3.13 7.93 -6.15
CA LEU A 20 2.90 8.28 -4.75
C LEU A 20 4.18 8.72 -4.03
N ALA A 21 5.31 8.05 -4.29
CA ALA A 21 6.60 8.44 -3.72
C ALA A 21 7.06 9.81 -4.23
N CYS A 22 6.91 10.06 -5.54
CA CYS A 22 7.23 11.34 -6.16
C CYS A 22 6.37 12.47 -5.59
N ALA A 23 5.05 12.27 -5.57
CA ALA A 23 4.10 13.27 -5.05
C ALA A 23 4.41 13.61 -3.58
N LYS A 24 4.58 12.58 -2.74
CA LYS A 24 4.91 12.78 -1.33
C LYS A 24 6.22 13.56 -1.15
N ARG A 25 7.25 13.19 -1.88
CA ARG A 25 8.55 13.87 -1.78
C ARG A 25 8.47 15.33 -2.20
N SER A 26 7.74 15.63 -3.27
CA SER A 26 7.55 17.00 -3.76
C SER A 26 6.76 17.85 -2.77
N ALA A 27 5.69 17.32 -2.19
CA ALA A 27 4.90 18.02 -1.19
C ALA A 27 5.67 18.23 0.13
N GLN A 28 6.52 17.29 0.55
CA GLN A 28 7.44 17.49 1.68
C GLN A 28 8.44 18.62 1.45
N ASN A 29 8.74 18.93 0.19
CA ASN A 29 9.55 20.10 -0.20
C ASN A 29 8.70 21.37 -0.41
N GLY A 30 7.48 21.42 0.09
CA GLY A 30 6.60 22.58 0.05
C GLY A 30 5.91 22.83 -1.30
N LYS A 31 5.93 21.86 -2.23
CA LYS A 31 5.30 21.99 -3.53
C LYS A 31 3.83 21.61 -3.49
N LYS A 32 2.99 22.35 -4.20
CA LYS A 32 1.56 22.04 -4.38
C LYS A 32 1.43 20.97 -5.47
N VAL A 33 0.97 19.77 -5.09
CA VAL A 33 0.99 18.59 -5.96
C VAL A 33 -0.41 18.05 -6.20
N ALA A 34 -0.73 17.75 -7.46
CA ALA A 34 -1.92 16.98 -7.84
C ALA A 34 -1.51 15.56 -8.26
N VAL A 35 -2.31 14.56 -7.88
CA VAL A 35 -2.15 13.18 -8.33
C VAL A 35 -3.40 12.74 -9.06
N ILE A 36 -3.23 12.23 -10.27
CA ILE A 36 -4.32 11.70 -11.10
C ILE A 36 -4.19 10.18 -11.14
N GLU A 37 -5.24 9.46 -10.72
CA GLU A 37 -5.30 7.99 -10.78
C GLU A 37 -6.66 7.54 -11.30
N ARG A 38 -6.66 6.77 -12.37
CA ARG A 38 -7.89 6.29 -13.04
C ARG A 38 -8.50 5.03 -12.43
N ALA A 39 -7.82 4.36 -11.50
CA ALA A 39 -8.28 3.07 -10.98
C ALA A 39 -8.15 3.01 -9.45
N ARG A 40 -7.14 2.29 -8.94
CA ARG A 40 -6.93 2.09 -7.51
C ARG A 40 -5.60 2.64 -7.08
N LEU A 41 -5.63 3.47 -6.06
CA LEU A 41 -4.43 3.94 -5.38
C LEU A 41 -3.53 2.81 -4.93
N GLY A 42 -2.21 3.04 -5.05
CA GLY A 42 -1.20 2.03 -4.76
C GLY A 42 -0.82 1.17 -5.97
N GLY A 43 -1.60 1.24 -7.06
CA GLY A 43 -1.33 0.53 -8.31
C GLY A 43 -1.24 -0.99 -8.14
N THR A 44 -0.59 -1.65 -9.07
CA THR A 44 -0.43 -3.12 -9.09
C THR A 44 0.28 -3.64 -7.85
N CYS A 45 1.37 -3.03 -7.43
CA CYS A 45 2.20 -3.52 -6.31
C CYS A 45 1.39 -3.66 -5.01
N VAL A 46 0.65 -2.64 -4.63
CA VAL A 46 -0.12 -2.63 -3.39
C VAL A 46 -1.35 -3.52 -3.49
N ASN A 47 -2.07 -3.46 -4.61
CA ASN A 47 -3.39 -4.08 -4.71
C ASN A 47 -3.37 -5.55 -5.10
N VAL A 48 -2.49 -5.97 -6.00
CA VAL A 48 -2.48 -7.33 -6.58
C VAL A 48 -1.07 -7.89 -6.81
N GLY A 49 -0.03 -7.22 -6.35
CA GLY A 49 1.37 -7.57 -6.64
C GLY A 49 2.20 -7.86 -5.39
N CYS A 50 3.18 -7.00 -5.11
CA CYS A 50 4.23 -7.22 -4.09
C CYS A 50 3.67 -7.41 -2.68
N VAL A 51 2.67 -6.62 -2.30
CA VAL A 51 2.10 -6.68 -0.94
C VAL A 51 1.32 -7.97 -0.71
N PRO A 52 0.31 -8.33 -1.52
CA PRO A 52 -0.39 -9.60 -1.33
C PRO A 52 0.52 -10.81 -1.45
N LYS A 53 1.45 -10.80 -2.40
CA LYS A 53 2.43 -11.88 -2.53
C LYS A 53 3.23 -12.08 -1.23
N LYS A 54 3.72 -11.00 -0.63
CA LYS A 54 4.49 -11.08 0.61
C LYS A 54 3.67 -11.61 1.78
N ILE A 55 2.40 -11.18 1.89
CA ILE A 55 1.48 -11.68 2.93
C ILE A 55 1.23 -13.18 2.75
N MET A 56 0.94 -13.62 1.53
CA MET A 56 0.73 -15.05 1.24
C MET A 56 1.98 -15.88 1.54
N PHE A 57 3.16 -15.41 1.15
CA PHE A 57 4.43 -16.06 1.45
C PHE A 57 4.65 -16.21 2.96
N LEU A 58 4.47 -15.14 3.74
CA LEU A 58 4.62 -15.19 5.19
C LEU A 58 3.60 -16.13 5.85
N THR A 59 2.36 -16.15 5.33
CA THR A 59 1.32 -17.06 5.84
C THR A 59 1.69 -18.52 5.59
N SER A 60 2.20 -18.86 4.40
CA SER A 60 2.63 -20.23 4.09
C SER A 60 3.83 -20.65 4.94
N THR A 61 4.80 -19.76 5.12
CA THR A 61 5.96 -20.01 5.99
C THR A 61 5.54 -20.27 7.43
N MET A 62 4.63 -19.47 7.98
CA MET A 62 4.09 -19.68 9.34
C MET A 62 3.37 -21.04 9.46
N ALA A 63 2.56 -21.38 8.46
CA ALA A 63 1.85 -22.68 8.47
C ALA A 63 2.82 -23.86 8.43
N GLU A 64 3.90 -23.75 7.65
CA GLU A 64 4.96 -24.75 7.56
C GLU A 64 5.70 -24.91 8.88
N GLN A 65 6.13 -23.81 9.48
CA GLN A 65 6.80 -23.82 10.79
C GLN A 65 5.92 -24.42 11.88
N MET A 66 4.64 -24.06 11.94
CA MET A 66 3.72 -24.64 12.93
C MET A 66 3.48 -26.14 12.69
N LYS A 67 3.48 -26.60 11.44
CA LYS A 67 3.18 -27.99 11.10
C LYS A 67 4.39 -28.92 11.27
N HIS A 68 5.58 -28.44 10.93
CA HIS A 68 6.77 -29.27 10.83
C HIS A 68 7.82 -28.97 11.92
N ASP A 69 8.03 -27.71 12.25
CA ASP A 69 9.14 -27.30 13.11
C ASP A 69 8.72 -27.22 14.60
N ALA A 70 7.51 -26.79 14.87
CA ALA A 70 7.05 -26.48 16.24
C ALA A 70 7.25 -27.67 17.23
N THR A 71 6.99 -28.89 16.81
CA THR A 71 7.18 -30.08 17.66
C THR A 71 8.63 -30.34 18.01
N GLN A 72 9.57 -29.97 17.14
CA GLN A 72 11.01 -30.12 17.43
C GLN A 72 11.49 -29.13 18.51
N TYR A 73 10.76 -28.04 18.68
CA TYR A 73 11.01 -27.04 19.72
C TYR A 73 10.17 -27.21 20.99
N GLY A 74 9.49 -28.37 21.13
CA GLY A 74 8.71 -28.71 22.32
C GLY A 74 7.30 -28.14 22.37
N PHE A 75 6.81 -27.58 21.28
CA PHE A 75 5.40 -27.20 21.21
C PHE A 75 4.52 -28.44 20.91
N GLU A 76 3.43 -28.58 21.64
CA GLU A 76 2.40 -29.58 21.28
C GLU A 76 1.81 -29.24 19.91
N GLN A 77 1.52 -30.29 19.11
CA GLN A 77 1.04 -30.07 17.73
C GLN A 77 -0.21 -29.18 17.70
N PRO A 78 -0.10 -27.94 17.29
CA PRO A 78 -1.27 -27.09 17.17
C PRO A 78 -2.09 -27.55 15.97
N ASN A 79 -3.40 -27.77 16.17
CA ASN A 79 -4.32 -28.03 15.06
C ASN A 79 -4.55 -26.74 14.26
N VAL A 80 -3.55 -26.33 13.48
CA VAL A 80 -3.55 -25.06 12.76
C VAL A 80 -4.33 -25.20 11.47
N LYS A 81 -5.45 -24.49 11.38
CA LYS A 81 -6.24 -24.36 10.15
C LYS A 81 -6.18 -22.94 9.64
N LEU A 82 -5.78 -22.76 8.39
CA LEU A 82 -5.81 -21.46 7.75
C LEU A 82 -7.24 -21.06 7.35
N ASN A 83 -7.72 -19.96 7.90
CA ASN A 83 -8.95 -19.32 7.44
C ASN A 83 -8.60 -18.35 6.29
N TYR A 84 -8.59 -18.86 5.06
CA TYR A 84 -8.24 -18.08 3.88
C TYR A 84 -9.17 -16.87 3.64
N PRO A 85 -10.51 -16.97 3.76
CA PRO A 85 -11.40 -15.82 3.68
C PRO A 85 -11.03 -14.69 4.65
N LEU A 86 -10.73 -15.02 5.90
CA LEU A 86 -10.30 -14.04 6.90
C LEU A 86 -8.96 -13.38 6.54
N LEU A 87 -8.00 -14.16 6.07
CA LEU A 87 -6.72 -13.66 5.58
C LEU A 87 -6.94 -12.68 4.44
N TYR A 88 -7.79 -13.04 3.47
CA TYR A 88 -8.11 -12.20 2.32
C TYR A 88 -8.73 -10.86 2.72
N VAL A 89 -9.71 -10.87 3.63
CA VAL A 89 -10.34 -9.63 4.14
C VAL A 89 -9.33 -8.74 4.84
N LYS A 90 -8.52 -9.31 5.75
CA LYS A 90 -7.49 -8.54 6.49
C LYS A 90 -6.45 -7.95 5.56
N TYR A 91 -6.01 -8.71 4.56
CA TYR A 91 -5.08 -8.20 3.55
C TYR A 91 -5.68 -7.07 2.72
N LYS A 92 -6.93 -7.20 2.28
CA LYS A 92 -7.64 -6.15 1.52
C LYS A 92 -7.76 -4.86 2.32
N LEU A 93 -8.17 -4.94 3.58
CA LEU A 93 -8.24 -3.76 4.46
C LEU A 93 -6.87 -3.09 4.63
N ARG A 94 -5.80 -3.90 4.77
CA ARG A 94 -4.44 -3.36 4.87
C ARG A 94 -3.98 -2.70 3.57
N CYS A 95 -4.28 -3.29 2.43
CA CYS A 95 -3.96 -2.67 1.12
C CYS A 95 -4.68 -1.34 0.92
N LEU A 96 -5.93 -1.21 1.36
CA LEU A 96 -6.68 0.03 1.32
C LEU A 96 -6.10 1.10 2.28
N SER A 97 -5.56 0.68 3.42
CA SER A 97 -4.98 1.61 4.41
C SER A 97 -3.57 2.10 4.04
N ILE A 98 -2.82 1.39 3.18
CA ILE A 98 -1.47 1.78 2.79
C ILE A 98 -1.46 3.12 2.03
N PRO A 99 -2.26 3.30 0.96
CA PRO A 99 -2.34 4.59 0.28
C PRO A 99 -2.72 5.73 1.23
N LEU A 100 -3.74 5.52 2.08
CA LEU A 100 -4.21 6.52 3.04
C LEU A 100 -3.12 6.98 4.03
N LYS A 101 -2.18 6.11 4.40
CA LYS A 101 -1.01 6.47 5.23
C LYS A 101 0.09 7.20 4.45
N TYR A 102 0.17 6.99 3.14
CA TYR A 102 1.08 7.75 2.27
C TYR A 102 0.57 9.17 2.05
N PHE A 103 -0.74 9.34 2.09
CA PHE A 103 -1.38 10.65 2.07
C PHE A 103 -1.67 11.05 3.52
N ASP A 104 -0.84 11.90 4.04
CA ASP A 104 -1.19 12.67 5.22
C ASP A 104 -2.30 13.64 4.78
N ILE A 105 -3.55 13.21 4.98
CA ILE A 105 -4.76 13.94 4.55
C ILE A 105 -4.82 15.35 5.17
N GLN A 106 -3.99 15.62 6.18
CA GLN A 106 -3.88 16.93 6.82
C GLN A 106 -2.91 17.90 6.10
N ASN A 107 -2.22 17.44 5.05
CA ASN A 107 -1.32 18.31 4.31
C ASN A 107 -2.09 19.01 3.18
N GLU A 108 -2.38 20.29 3.32
CA GLU A 108 -3.10 21.15 2.36
C GLU A 108 -2.47 21.21 0.95
N ASN A 109 -1.28 20.64 0.78
CA ASN A 109 -0.54 20.63 -0.48
C ASN A 109 -0.88 19.45 -1.40
N TYR A 110 -1.83 18.56 -1.02
CA TYR A 110 -2.26 17.44 -1.86
C TYR A 110 -3.67 17.64 -2.41
N HIS A 111 -3.81 17.46 -3.70
CA HIS A 111 -5.11 17.46 -4.37
C HIS A 111 -5.29 16.17 -5.15
N TRP A 112 -6.47 15.55 -5.01
CA TRP A 112 -6.92 14.40 -5.77
C TRP A 112 -7.75 14.82 -6.94
N ILE A 113 -7.49 14.22 -8.10
CA ILE A 113 -8.34 14.34 -9.28
C ILE A 113 -8.65 12.90 -9.72
N GLU A 114 -9.92 12.51 -9.64
CA GLU A 114 -10.45 11.26 -10.19
C GLU A 114 -10.62 11.34 -11.69
#